data_29d8df7d362a2166197bec2ff2f64487
#
_entry.id   29d8df7d362a2166197bec2ff2f64487
#
_cell.length_a   1.000
_cell.length_b   1.000
_cell.length_c   1.000
_cell.angle_alpha   90.00
_cell.angle_beta   90.00
_cell.angle_gamma   90.00
#
_symmetry.space_group_name_H-M   'P 1'
#
loop_
_entity.id
_entity.type
_entity.pdbx_description
1 polymer ?
#
loop_
_entity_poly.entity_id
_entity_poly.type
_entity_poly.pdbx_seq_one_letter_code
_entity_poly.pdbx_strand_id
1 'polypeptide(L)'
;MADYILWFDQLGMHDVNIVGGKNASLGEMISNLANVGVSVPNGFATTTHAYQDFIRADGLADRINALLNSLDVDDIHALTSAGKTIRGWVMDTPLPEKLLETVREAYNTLAAGSGDTASFAVRSSATAEDLPDASFAGQQETFINVRGLANVIAALQAVFASLYNDRAIAYRFHQPFEQHNVFLSAGE
;
A
#
# COMPACT_ATOMS: atom_id res chain seq x y z
N MET A 1 9.40 -7.94 17.24
CA MET A 1 9.47 -8.13 15.78
C MET A 1 8.27 -7.36 15.25
N ALA A 2 8.41 -6.44 14.33
CA ALA A 2 7.27 -5.65 13.87
C ALA A 2 6.32 -6.54 13.04
N ASP A 3 5.01 -6.33 13.21
CA ASP A 3 4.00 -7.09 12.51
C ASP A 3 3.90 -6.61 11.04
N TYR A 4 3.67 -7.55 10.11
CA TYR A 4 3.52 -7.24 8.70
C TYR A 4 2.09 -6.87 8.32
N ILE A 5 1.11 -7.29 9.12
CA ILE A 5 -0.28 -6.86 9.01
C ILE A 5 -0.84 -6.41 10.36
N LEU A 6 -1.87 -5.59 10.30
CA LEU A 6 -2.72 -5.22 11.44
C LEU A 6 -4.19 -5.29 10.99
N TRP A 7 -5.05 -5.79 11.88
CA TRP A 7 -6.49 -5.88 11.63
C TRP A 7 -7.16 -4.53 11.80
N PHE A 8 -8.16 -4.23 10.97
CA PHE A 8 -8.84 -2.93 11.01
C PHE A 8 -9.51 -2.64 12.35
N ASP A 9 -10.06 -3.64 13.02
CA ASP A 9 -10.66 -3.50 14.35
C ASP A 9 -9.66 -3.19 15.48
N GLN A 10 -8.36 -3.26 15.19
CA GLN A 10 -7.27 -2.92 16.10
C GLN A 10 -6.63 -1.56 15.79
N LEU A 11 -7.06 -0.90 14.70
CA LEU A 11 -6.46 0.34 14.21
C LEU A 11 -7.22 1.57 14.70
N GLY A 12 -6.48 2.67 14.82
CA GLY A 12 -7.01 4.00 15.07
C GLY A 12 -6.14 5.10 14.47
N MET A 13 -6.54 6.35 14.66
CA MET A 13 -5.81 7.50 14.10
C MET A 13 -4.37 7.65 14.61
N HIS A 14 -3.99 6.98 15.69
CA HIS A 14 -2.62 6.93 16.18
C HIS A 14 -1.69 6.04 15.32
N ASP A 15 -2.24 5.21 14.43
CA ASP A 15 -1.51 4.26 13.60
C ASP A 15 -1.19 4.78 12.18
N VAL A 16 -1.48 6.07 11.88
CA VAL A 16 -1.25 6.67 10.55
C VAL A 16 0.17 6.41 10.03
N ASN A 17 1.18 6.50 10.89
CA ASN A 17 2.58 6.26 10.51
C ASN A 17 2.90 4.79 10.19
N ILE A 18 2.01 3.86 10.56
CA ILE A 18 2.20 2.42 10.39
C ILE A 18 1.39 1.89 9.22
N VAL A 19 0.14 2.36 9.07
CA VAL A 19 -0.80 1.82 8.07
C VAL A 19 -1.33 2.87 7.09
N GLY A 20 -0.90 4.11 7.21
CA GLY A 20 -1.39 5.23 6.40
C GLY A 20 -2.76 5.77 6.83
N GLY A 21 -3.10 6.96 6.34
CA GLY A 21 -4.28 7.71 6.78
C GLY A 21 -5.60 6.99 6.52
N LYS A 22 -5.79 6.42 5.33
CA LYS A 22 -7.05 5.72 4.96
C LYS A 22 -7.32 4.51 5.84
N ASN A 23 -6.31 3.68 6.12
CA ASN A 23 -6.48 2.48 6.94
C ASN A 23 -6.70 2.84 8.41
N ALA A 24 -5.97 3.83 8.93
CA ALA A 24 -6.16 4.33 10.28
C ALA A 24 -7.57 4.90 10.48
N SER A 25 -8.05 5.73 9.54
CA SER A 25 -9.41 6.28 9.52
C SER A 25 -10.48 5.21 9.45
N LEU A 26 -10.26 4.15 8.65
CA LEU A 26 -11.19 3.03 8.56
C LEU A 26 -11.27 2.27 9.88
N GLY A 27 -10.15 2.01 10.54
CA GLY A 27 -10.11 1.37 11.85
C GLY A 27 -10.84 2.18 12.92
N GLU A 28 -10.59 3.49 12.98
CA GLU A 28 -11.31 4.40 13.86
C GLU A 28 -12.83 4.37 13.61
N MET A 29 -13.23 4.34 12.33
CA MET A 29 -14.64 4.26 11.95
C MET A 29 -15.26 2.92 12.35
N ILE A 30 -14.59 1.80 12.17
CA ILE A 30 -15.07 0.47 12.60
C ILE A 30 -15.32 0.45 14.09
N SER A 31 -14.36 0.93 14.89
CA SER A 31 -14.47 0.98 16.36
C SER A 31 -15.64 1.84 16.83
N ASN A 32 -15.86 3.00 16.20
CA ASN A 32 -16.93 3.92 16.55
C ASN A 32 -18.33 3.40 16.13
N LEU A 33 -18.45 2.83 14.92
CA LEU A 33 -19.72 2.35 14.38
C LEU A 33 -20.18 1.05 15.07
N ALA A 34 -19.26 0.19 15.49
CA ALA A 34 -19.59 -1.01 16.26
C ALA A 34 -20.34 -0.66 17.55
N ASN A 35 -19.99 0.45 18.21
CA ASN A 35 -20.63 0.92 19.44
C ASN A 35 -22.09 1.38 19.22
N VAL A 36 -22.48 1.71 17.99
CA VAL A 36 -23.86 2.12 17.65
C VAL A 36 -24.61 1.04 16.85
N GLY A 37 -24.08 -0.17 16.81
CA GLY A 37 -24.72 -1.36 16.19
C GLY A 37 -24.64 -1.42 14.68
N VAL A 38 -23.75 -0.65 14.05
CA VAL A 38 -23.49 -0.71 12.61
C VAL A 38 -22.34 -1.68 12.36
N SER A 39 -22.59 -2.74 11.58
CA SER A 39 -21.56 -3.67 11.15
C SER A 39 -20.80 -3.09 9.93
N VAL A 40 -19.50 -2.93 10.08
CA VAL A 40 -18.59 -2.61 8.99
C VAL A 40 -17.78 -3.87 8.68
N PRO A 41 -17.62 -4.27 7.40
CA PRO A 41 -16.77 -5.40 7.07
C PRO A 41 -15.35 -5.21 7.63
N ASN A 42 -14.83 -6.24 8.28
CA ASN A 42 -13.46 -6.24 8.77
C ASN A 42 -12.48 -6.53 7.62
N GLY A 43 -11.22 -6.30 7.88
CA GLY A 43 -10.14 -6.53 6.95
C GLY A 43 -8.81 -6.32 7.65
N PHE A 44 -7.73 -6.28 6.88
CA PHE A 44 -6.41 -6.01 7.41
C PHE A 44 -5.65 -5.01 6.55
N ALA A 45 -4.67 -4.37 7.13
CA ALA A 45 -3.70 -3.52 6.45
C ALA A 45 -2.30 -4.15 6.52
N THR A 46 -1.56 -4.15 5.43
CA THR A 46 -0.11 -4.33 5.50
C THR A 46 0.51 -3.10 6.14
N THR A 47 1.58 -3.28 6.89
CA THR A 47 2.27 -2.17 7.54
C THR A 47 3.31 -1.53 6.62
N THR A 48 3.71 -0.30 6.92
CA THR A 48 4.86 0.36 6.26
C THR A 48 6.14 -0.45 6.41
N HIS A 49 6.27 -1.21 7.50
CA HIS A 49 7.40 -2.11 7.72
C HIS A 49 7.44 -3.24 6.68
N ALA A 50 6.29 -3.85 6.38
CA ALA A 50 6.20 -4.87 5.33
C ALA A 50 6.62 -4.33 3.96
N TYR A 51 6.20 -3.11 3.62
CA TYR A 51 6.63 -2.43 2.40
C TYR A 51 8.13 -2.14 2.39
N GLN A 52 8.68 -1.63 3.51
CA GLN A 52 10.11 -1.34 3.62
C GLN A 52 10.98 -2.59 3.46
N ASP A 53 10.58 -3.70 4.06
CA ASP A 53 11.32 -4.96 3.93
C ASP A 53 11.24 -5.50 2.50
N PHE A 54 10.09 -5.38 1.85
CA PHE A 54 9.93 -5.75 0.45
C PHE A 54 10.82 -4.90 -0.46
N ILE A 55 10.78 -3.56 -0.31
CA ILE A 55 11.54 -2.67 -1.20
C ILE A 55 13.06 -2.81 -1.01
N ARG A 56 13.52 -3.25 0.17
CA ARG A 56 14.94 -3.53 0.44
C ARG A 56 15.41 -4.88 -0.11
N ALA A 57 14.47 -5.77 -0.43
CA ALA A 57 14.82 -7.08 -0.99
C ALA A 57 15.53 -6.92 -2.35
N ASP A 58 16.52 -7.78 -2.60
CA ASP A 58 17.23 -7.91 -3.88
C ASP A 58 17.80 -6.58 -4.45
N GLY A 59 18.11 -5.60 -3.59
CA GLY A 59 18.64 -4.31 -4.00
C GLY A 59 17.64 -3.47 -4.81
N LEU A 60 16.33 -3.74 -4.68
CA LEU A 60 15.29 -3.04 -5.41
C LEU A 60 15.29 -1.55 -5.06
N ALA A 61 15.42 -1.19 -3.78
CA ALA A 61 15.49 0.20 -3.33
C ALA A 61 16.65 0.95 -4.00
N ASP A 62 17.84 0.35 -4.07
CA ASP A 62 19.03 0.98 -4.65
C ASP A 62 18.84 1.25 -6.15
N ARG A 63 18.26 0.28 -6.88
CA ARG A 63 17.95 0.45 -8.31
C ARG A 63 16.93 1.57 -8.54
N ILE A 64 15.88 1.61 -7.74
CA ILE A 64 14.85 2.66 -7.81
C ILE A 64 15.47 4.03 -7.53
N ASN A 65 16.24 4.14 -6.45
CA ASN A 65 16.87 5.39 -6.05
C ASN A 65 17.86 5.90 -7.11
N ALA A 66 18.67 5.00 -7.68
CA ALA A 66 19.61 5.36 -8.74
C ALA A 66 18.89 5.95 -9.96
N LEU A 67 17.75 5.34 -10.37
CA LEU A 67 16.97 5.83 -11.50
C LEU A 67 16.29 7.16 -11.17
N LEU A 68 15.66 7.30 -10.01
CA LEU A 68 15.00 8.54 -9.59
C LEU A 68 15.99 9.70 -9.44
N ASN A 69 17.18 9.47 -8.89
CA ASN A 69 18.20 10.50 -8.72
C ASN A 69 18.77 11.04 -10.05
N SER A 70 18.66 10.26 -11.13
CA SER A 70 19.08 10.67 -12.47
C SER A 70 17.95 11.24 -13.32
N LEU A 71 16.72 11.27 -12.79
CA LEU A 71 15.52 11.62 -13.55
C LEU A 71 15.33 13.13 -13.61
N ASP A 72 15.14 13.66 -14.83
CA ASP A 72 14.54 14.95 -15.06
C ASP A 72 13.01 14.78 -15.07
N VAL A 73 12.34 15.26 -14.01
CA VAL A 73 10.88 15.11 -13.86
C VAL A 73 10.08 16.05 -14.74
N ASP A 74 10.69 17.08 -15.30
CA ASP A 74 10.06 18.02 -16.22
C ASP A 74 10.04 17.43 -17.66
N ASP A 75 10.88 16.43 -17.95
CA ASP A 75 10.78 15.62 -19.16
C ASP A 75 9.71 14.54 -18.98
N ILE A 76 8.52 14.77 -19.55
CA ILE A 76 7.38 13.85 -19.47
C ILE A 76 7.71 12.45 -20.03
N HIS A 77 8.52 12.37 -21.07
CA HIS A 77 8.90 11.08 -21.66
C HIS A 77 9.86 10.31 -20.76
N ALA A 78 10.83 11.00 -20.16
CA ALA A 78 11.75 10.42 -19.20
C ALA A 78 10.98 9.94 -17.95
N LEU A 79 10.07 10.78 -17.41
CA LEU A 79 9.22 10.45 -16.27
C LEU A 79 8.37 9.21 -16.52
N THR A 80 7.67 9.15 -17.65
CA THR A 80 6.82 7.99 -18.00
C THR A 80 7.63 6.71 -18.17
N SER A 81 8.79 6.81 -18.82
CA SER A 81 9.70 5.66 -18.98
C SER A 81 10.25 5.16 -17.65
N ALA A 82 10.70 6.07 -16.79
CA ALA A 82 11.20 5.74 -15.45
C ALA A 82 10.10 5.10 -14.59
N GLY A 83 8.92 5.71 -14.53
CA GLY A 83 7.79 5.18 -13.78
C GLY A 83 7.39 3.77 -14.24
N LYS A 84 7.31 3.54 -15.55
CA LYS A 84 7.03 2.20 -16.11
C LYS A 84 8.11 1.20 -15.72
N THR A 85 9.37 1.58 -15.82
CA THR A 85 10.51 0.71 -15.48
C THR A 85 10.48 0.31 -14.01
N ILE A 86 10.27 1.28 -13.10
CA ILE A 86 10.23 1.01 -11.65
C ILE A 86 9.03 0.11 -11.32
N ARG A 87 7.84 0.39 -11.86
CA ARG A 87 6.66 -0.46 -11.64
C ARG A 87 6.91 -1.89 -12.13
N GLY A 88 7.60 -2.07 -13.27
CA GLY A 88 8.03 -3.38 -13.74
C GLY A 88 8.92 -4.09 -12.72
N TRP A 89 9.95 -3.42 -12.21
CA TRP A 89 10.84 -4.01 -11.20
C TRP A 89 10.08 -4.39 -9.92
N VAL A 90 9.14 -3.55 -9.46
CA VAL A 90 8.31 -3.85 -8.28
C VAL A 90 7.46 -5.09 -8.53
N MET A 91 6.82 -5.21 -9.71
CA MET A 91 5.98 -6.34 -10.06
C MET A 91 6.76 -7.65 -10.28
N ASP A 92 8.01 -7.57 -10.75
CA ASP A 92 8.87 -8.72 -11.02
C ASP A 92 9.65 -9.21 -9.77
N THR A 93 9.75 -8.38 -8.73
CA THR A 93 10.45 -8.74 -7.49
C THR A 93 9.54 -9.59 -6.61
N PRO A 94 9.95 -10.80 -6.19
CA PRO A 94 9.15 -11.63 -5.30
C PRO A 94 8.87 -10.95 -3.95
N LEU A 95 7.64 -11.07 -3.45
CA LEU A 95 7.34 -10.64 -2.09
C LEU A 95 8.07 -11.53 -1.06
N PRO A 96 8.53 -10.98 0.07
CA PRO A 96 9.15 -11.77 1.14
C PRO A 96 8.22 -12.91 1.60
N GLU A 97 8.78 -14.12 1.79
CA GLU A 97 8.00 -15.30 2.17
C GLU A 97 7.15 -15.06 3.42
N LYS A 98 7.72 -14.40 4.42
CA LYS A 98 7.00 -14.03 5.64
C LYS A 98 5.77 -13.15 5.35
N LEU A 99 5.85 -12.21 4.40
CA LEU A 99 4.71 -11.37 4.00
C LEU A 99 3.65 -12.22 3.30
N LEU A 100 4.07 -13.11 2.40
CA LEU A 100 3.16 -14.04 1.70
C LEU A 100 2.41 -14.96 2.67
N GLU A 101 3.11 -15.52 3.65
CA GLU A 101 2.50 -16.38 4.68
C GLU A 101 1.49 -15.60 5.52
N THR A 102 1.87 -14.40 5.98
CA THR A 102 1.01 -13.57 6.82
C THR A 102 -0.25 -13.13 6.07
N VAL A 103 -0.13 -12.71 4.81
CA VAL A 103 -1.27 -12.35 3.95
C VAL A 103 -2.16 -13.58 3.68
N ARG A 104 -1.57 -14.75 3.44
CA ARG A 104 -2.33 -16.01 3.26
C ARG A 104 -3.17 -16.36 4.48
N GLU A 105 -2.60 -16.26 5.68
CA GLU A 105 -3.32 -16.55 6.93
C GLU A 105 -4.47 -15.57 7.15
N ALA A 106 -4.23 -14.28 6.91
CA ALA A 106 -5.26 -13.25 7.05
C ALA A 106 -6.38 -13.43 6.01
N TYR A 107 -6.03 -13.68 4.75
CA TYR A 107 -6.98 -13.99 3.69
C TYR A 107 -7.87 -15.19 4.07
N ASN A 108 -7.27 -16.29 4.53
CA ASN A 108 -8.02 -17.49 4.93
C ASN A 108 -8.98 -17.19 6.08
N THR A 109 -8.58 -16.34 7.03
CA THR A 109 -9.43 -15.92 8.14
C THR A 109 -10.64 -15.12 7.65
N LEU A 110 -10.45 -14.17 6.73
CA LEU A 110 -11.53 -13.35 6.16
C LEU A 110 -12.45 -14.18 5.24
N ALA A 111 -11.89 -15.09 4.46
CA ALA A 111 -12.63 -15.91 3.51
C ALA A 111 -13.39 -17.08 4.18
N ALA A 112 -13.10 -17.41 5.45
CA ALA A 112 -13.63 -18.62 6.13
C ALA A 112 -15.17 -18.71 6.16
N GLY A 113 -15.89 -17.59 6.08
CA GLY A 113 -17.35 -17.55 6.03
C GLY A 113 -17.96 -17.49 4.63
N SER A 114 -17.18 -17.19 3.61
CA SER A 114 -17.65 -16.86 2.25
C SER A 114 -17.12 -17.79 1.16
N GLY A 115 -16.13 -18.61 1.46
CA GLY A 115 -15.51 -19.54 0.51
C GLY A 115 -15.03 -18.83 -0.77
N ASP A 116 -15.19 -19.50 -1.93
CA ASP A 116 -14.78 -18.97 -3.24
C ASP A 116 -15.56 -17.72 -3.71
N THR A 117 -16.63 -17.33 -2.98
CA THR A 117 -17.42 -16.14 -3.32
C THR A 117 -16.88 -14.87 -2.65
N ALA A 118 -15.93 -14.98 -1.72
CA ALA A 118 -15.31 -13.82 -1.08
C ALA A 118 -14.73 -12.85 -2.11
N SER A 119 -15.04 -11.59 -1.95
CA SER A 119 -14.59 -10.51 -2.84
C SER A 119 -14.04 -9.36 -2.00
N PHE A 120 -12.87 -8.90 -2.35
CA PHE A 120 -12.12 -7.91 -1.59
C PHE A 120 -11.94 -6.62 -2.39
N ALA A 121 -11.75 -5.52 -1.67
CA ALA A 121 -11.25 -4.27 -2.20
C ALA A 121 -9.83 -4.04 -1.67
N VAL A 122 -8.83 -4.12 -2.53
CA VAL A 122 -7.43 -3.86 -2.19
C VAL A 122 -7.10 -2.42 -2.58
N ARG A 123 -6.68 -1.61 -1.61
CA ARG A 123 -6.44 -0.18 -1.82
C ARG A 123 -5.16 0.30 -1.16
N SER A 124 -4.59 1.37 -1.71
CA SER A 124 -3.45 2.05 -1.15
C SER A 124 -3.83 2.93 0.05
N SER A 125 -2.91 3.07 0.99
CA SER A 125 -2.95 4.02 2.08
C SER A 125 -1.54 4.53 2.35
N ALA A 126 -1.27 5.80 2.08
CA ALA A 126 0.05 6.40 2.28
C ALA A 126 0.14 7.13 3.61
N THR A 127 1.35 7.16 4.17
CA THR A 127 1.63 7.90 5.41
C THR A 127 1.60 9.41 5.23
N ALA A 128 1.82 9.87 4.00
CA ALA A 128 1.84 11.30 3.64
C ALA A 128 0.57 11.75 2.89
N GLU A 129 -0.52 10.98 2.94
CA GLU A 129 -1.70 11.22 2.10
C GLU A 129 -2.49 12.47 2.52
N ASP A 130 -2.57 12.73 3.82
CA ASP A 130 -3.36 13.80 4.42
C ASP A 130 -2.50 14.78 5.24
N LEU A 131 -1.32 15.11 4.74
CA LEU A 131 -0.51 16.16 5.37
C LEU A 131 -1.19 17.53 5.13
N PRO A 132 -1.14 18.46 6.11
CA PRO A 132 -1.80 19.76 6.01
C PRO A 132 -1.41 20.57 4.77
N ASP A 133 -0.18 20.38 4.29
CA ASP A 133 0.39 21.13 3.17
C ASP A 133 0.56 20.28 1.89
N ALA A 134 0.16 19.01 1.91
CA ALA A 134 0.38 18.11 0.80
C ALA A 134 -0.66 16.97 0.76
N SER A 135 -1.30 16.74 -0.37
CA SER A 135 -2.30 15.69 -0.55
C SER A 135 -1.93 14.74 -1.69
N PHE A 136 -1.84 13.45 -1.39
CA PHE A 136 -1.71 12.38 -2.39
C PHE A 136 -3.06 11.90 -2.95
N ALA A 137 -4.13 12.65 -2.75
CA ALA A 137 -5.46 12.25 -3.18
C ALA A 137 -5.53 11.93 -4.68
N GLY A 138 -6.13 10.79 -5.01
CA GLY A 138 -6.34 10.35 -6.39
C GLY A 138 -5.10 9.91 -7.16
N GLN A 139 -3.95 9.73 -6.50
CA GLN A 139 -2.69 9.33 -7.13
C GLN A 139 -2.37 7.85 -6.97
N GLN A 140 -3.21 7.11 -6.26
CA GLN A 140 -2.97 5.74 -5.86
C GLN A 140 -4.11 4.82 -6.30
N GLU A 141 -3.79 3.54 -6.48
CA GLU A 141 -4.70 2.56 -7.04
C GLU A 141 -5.66 1.95 -6.02
N THR A 142 -6.83 1.58 -6.50
CA THR A 142 -7.81 0.76 -5.78
C THR A 142 -8.30 -0.34 -6.72
N PHE A 143 -8.19 -1.58 -6.28
CA PHE A 143 -8.67 -2.76 -6.99
C PHE A 143 -9.92 -3.28 -6.27
N ILE A 144 -11.05 -3.34 -6.97
CA ILE A 144 -12.32 -3.84 -6.44
C ILE A 144 -12.64 -5.20 -7.05
N ASN A 145 -13.51 -5.97 -6.39
CA ASN A 145 -13.92 -7.31 -6.82
C ASN A 145 -12.74 -8.29 -6.98
N VAL A 146 -11.71 -8.14 -6.17
CA VAL A 146 -10.56 -9.05 -6.16
C VAL A 146 -10.98 -10.35 -5.51
N ARG A 147 -10.81 -11.49 -6.20
CA ARG A 147 -11.20 -12.81 -5.72
C ARG A 147 -10.03 -13.78 -5.80
N GLY A 148 -9.91 -14.61 -4.77
CA GLY A 148 -8.84 -15.59 -4.66
C GLY A 148 -7.51 -15.01 -4.20
N LEU A 149 -6.79 -15.79 -3.39
CA LEU A 149 -5.54 -15.38 -2.75
C LEU A 149 -4.49 -14.87 -3.75
N ALA A 150 -4.33 -15.57 -4.89
CA ALA A 150 -3.33 -15.17 -5.89
C ALA A 150 -3.60 -13.76 -6.45
N ASN A 151 -4.86 -13.40 -6.67
CA ASN A 151 -5.25 -12.09 -7.15
C ASN A 151 -5.13 -11.02 -6.06
N VAL A 152 -5.39 -11.35 -4.79
CA VAL A 152 -5.16 -10.45 -3.65
C VAL A 152 -3.67 -10.13 -3.53
N ILE A 153 -2.79 -11.13 -3.61
CA ILE A 153 -1.33 -10.92 -3.59
C ILE A 153 -0.88 -10.05 -4.77
N ALA A 154 -1.38 -10.33 -5.98
CA ALA A 154 -1.05 -9.53 -7.15
C ALA A 154 -1.54 -8.07 -7.03
N ALA A 155 -2.74 -7.85 -6.49
CA ALA A 155 -3.29 -6.52 -6.23
C ALA A 155 -2.48 -5.78 -5.15
N LEU A 156 -2.06 -6.45 -4.08
CA LEU A 156 -1.19 -5.91 -3.05
C LEU A 156 0.13 -5.39 -3.67
N GLN A 157 0.77 -6.21 -4.50
CA GLN A 157 2.01 -5.84 -5.18
C GLN A 157 1.80 -4.68 -6.16
N ALA A 158 0.67 -4.66 -6.88
CA ALA A 158 0.28 -3.57 -7.77
C ALA A 158 0.01 -2.26 -6.98
N VAL A 159 -0.57 -2.35 -5.78
CA VAL A 159 -0.69 -1.20 -4.87
C VAL A 159 0.70 -0.66 -4.51
N PHE A 160 1.66 -1.51 -4.16
CA PHE A 160 3.04 -1.08 -3.89
C PHE A 160 3.69 -0.42 -5.13
N ALA A 161 3.45 -0.97 -6.32
CA ALA A 161 3.93 -0.39 -7.56
C ALA A 161 3.30 0.99 -7.87
N SER A 162 2.06 1.24 -7.42
CA SER A 162 1.35 2.50 -7.67
C SER A 162 2.03 3.73 -7.08
N LEU A 163 2.89 3.54 -6.06
CA LEU A 163 3.72 4.61 -5.52
C LEU A 163 4.68 5.23 -6.58
N TYR A 164 4.91 4.49 -7.66
CA TYR A 164 5.76 4.89 -8.79
C TYR A 164 4.95 5.19 -10.07
N ASN A 165 3.68 5.56 -9.94
CA ASN A 165 2.93 6.19 -11.00
C ASN A 165 3.53 7.57 -11.32
N ASP A 166 3.47 7.99 -12.57
CA ASP A 166 4.09 9.22 -13.06
C ASP A 166 3.70 10.44 -12.21
N ARG A 167 2.40 10.55 -11.88
CA ARG A 167 1.88 11.62 -11.00
C ARG A 167 2.46 11.54 -9.58
N ALA A 168 2.57 10.34 -9.01
CA ALA A 168 3.10 10.14 -7.67
C ALA A 168 4.60 10.44 -7.60
N ILE A 169 5.36 10.13 -8.64
CA ILE A 169 6.77 10.51 -8.77
C ILE A 169 6.90 12.03 -8.87
N ALA A 170 6.24 12.66 -9.84
CA ALA A 170 6.30 14.10 -10.07
C ALA A 170 5.88 14.88 -8.82
N TYR A 171 4.79 14.47 -8.18
CA TYR A 171 4.31 15.11 -6.95
C TYR A 171 5.38 15.13 -5.85
N ARG A 172 6.03 13.97 -5.58
CA ARG A 172 7.08 13.89 -4.55
C ARG A 172 8.30 14.74 -4.88
N PHE A 173 8.66 14.90 -6.15
CA PHE A 173 9.75 15.79 -6.54
C PHE A 173 9.46 17.28 -6.28
N HIS A 174 8.20 17.68 -6.35
CA HIS A 174 7.79 19.07 -6.12
C HIS A 174 7.46 19.40 -4.65
N GLN A 175 7.55 18.41 -3.76
CA GLN A 175 7.26 18.61 -2.34
C GLN A 175 8.54 18.59 -1.49
N PRO A 176 8.56 19.27 -0.32
CA PRO A 176 9.74 19.42 0.52
C PRO A 176 10.10 18.18 1.34
N PHE A 177 9.64 16.99 0.98
CA PHE A 177 10.00 15.74 1.64
C PHE A 177 10.81 14.83 0.73
N GLU A 178 11.72 14.06 1.34
CA GLU A 178 12.57 13.13 0.62
C GLU A 178 11.74 12.00 0.01
N GLN A 179 12.08 11.61 -1.23
CA GLN A 179 11.43 10.53 -1.97
C GLN A 179 11.33 9.21 -1.18
N HIS A 180 12.28 9.00 -0.25
CA HIS A 180 12.40 7.78 0.55
C HIS A 180 11.51 7.74 1.79
N ASN A 181 10.90 8.86 2.18
CA ASN A 181 10.13 9.00 3.42
C ASN A 181 8.62 8.81 3.23
N VAL A 182 8.18 8.47 2.02
CA VAL A 182 6.78 8.13 1.75
C VAL A 182 6.65 6.62 1.71
N PHE A 183 5.92 6.07 2.65
CA PHE A 183 5.66 4.64 2.77
C PHE A 183 4.22 4.33 2.39
N LEU A 184 4.01 3.13 1.90
CA LEU A 184 2.72 2.64 1.46
C LEU A 184 2.27 1.45 2.31
N SER A 185 0.99 1.42 2.58
CA SER A 185 0.28 0.30 3.16
C SER A 185 -0.86 -0.08 2.21
N ALA A 186 -1.25 -1.33 2.19
CA ALA A 186 -2.44 -1.79 1.47
C ALA A 186 -3.50 -2.21 2.48
N GLY A 187 -4.76 -1.81 2.24
CA GLY A 187 -5.93 -2.25 3.02
C GLY A 187 -6.84 -3.13 2.17
N GLU A 188 -7.51 -4.11 2.77
CA GLU A 188 -8.37 -5.09 2.11
C GLU A 188 -9.78 -5.09 2.69
#